data_ecd3bb7f102516fc73959c4bccee4b96
#
_entry.id   ecd3bb7f102516fc73959c4bccee4b96
#
_cell.length_a   1.000
_cell.length_b   1.000
_cell.length_c   1.000
_cell.angle_alpha   90.00
_cell.angle_beta   90.00
_cell.angle_gamma   90.00
#
_symmetry.space_group_name_H-M   'P 1'
#
loop_
_entity.id
_entity.type
_entity.pdbx_description
1 polymer ?
#
loop_
_entity_poly.entity_id
_entity_poly.type
_entity_poly.pdbx_seq_one_letter_code
_entity_poly.pdbx_strand_id
1 'polypeptide(L)'
;MNVSFGILAYNESDSIGTTLESLFQQSLFTETDSSYAIEILVVPNGCTDETAKISRVTLDKLVKQSAHANVSWQVCEVEQPGKSNAWNRYVHDFSNPAADYLFLMDADIQFLEPDTLRNMIHALETTPEAWVSTDIPVKDVALKDKKNVIERLSVSVSKDVQSRERWASICGQLYCARAAMLRKIWMPVGLPSQDGFIRMMVITAGFTSPMNCQRVVLAKPASHKFEAYINLHSLLAHEKGQVMGNRINNWIYSYLRDNCNQEQDAGSLIKRLNDENPLWLRQLIQKTIAEKGWWLLPQGYAFRRFKRLQGQPLQKIISKFPVTITAFLADLVVAVQVNQELHKTGGLGYYWGKKG
;
A
#
# COMPACT_ATOMS: atom_id res chain seq x y z
N MET A 1 25.27 -6.47 3.62
CA MET A 1 23.91 -6.52 3.02
C MET A 1 23.63 -5.22 2.29
N ASN A 2 23.05 -5.29 1.09
CA ASN A 2 22.67 -4.11 0.30
C ASN A 2 21.16 -3.86 0.48
N VAL A 3 20.82 -2.68 0.95
CA VAL A 3 19.42 -2.30 1.25
C VAL A 3 19.07 -1.06 0.46
N SER A 4 18.00 -1.12 -0.33
CA SER A 4 17.48 0.03 -1.08
C SER A 4 16.13 0.47 -0.52
N PHE A 5 15.95 1.78 -0.34
CA PHE A 5 14.71 2.42 0.10
C PHE A 5 14.08 3.18 -1.05
N GLY A 6 12.85 2.82 -1.42
CA GLY A 6 12.03 3.54 -2.38
C GLY A 6 10.94 4.33 -1.68
N ILE A 7 11.08 5.65 -1.67
CA ILE A 7 10.13 6.58 -1.07
C ILE A 7 9.27 7.17 -2.18
N LEU A 8 8.03 6.67 -2.31
CA LEU A 8 7.13 7.09 -3.37
C LEU A 8 6.36 8.34 -2.93
N ALA A 9 6.49 9.43 -3.69
CA ALA A 9 5.90 10.71 -3.33
C ALA A 9 5.02 11.29 -4.46
N TYR A 10 3.87 11.85 -4.08
CA TYR A 10 3.00 12.61 -4.98
C TYR A 10 2.46 13.86 -4.28
N ASN A 11 3.05 15.02 -4.57
CA ASN A 11 2.71 16.30 -3.92
C ASN A 11 2.79 16.23 -2.39
N GLU A 12 3.96 15.86 -1.86
CA GLU A 12 4.22 15.66 -0.44
C GLU A 12 5.24 16.69 0.11
N SER A 13 5.21 17.92 -0.41
CA SER A 13 6.12 19.01 0.04
C SER A 13 6.03 19.27 1.55
N ASP A 14 4.85 19.07 2.16
CA ASP A 14 4.61 19.35 3.58
C ASP A 14 5.10 18.22 4.51
N SER A 15 5.23 16.99 4.01
CA SER A 15 5.50 15.78 4.79
C SER A 15 6.86 15.15 4.53
N ILE A 16 7.38 15.22 3.30
CA ILE A 16 8.60 14.50 2.89
C ILE A 16 9.81 14.82 3.77
N GLY A 17 9.98 16.07 4.19
CA GLY A 17 11.10 16.48 5.06
C GLY A 17 11.08 15.73 6.39
N THR A 18 9.93 15.72 7.07
CA THR A 18 9.77 15.04 8.37
C THR A 18 9.83 13.52 8.24
N THR A 19 9.38 12.97 7.12
CA THR A 19 9.50 11.53 6.81
C THR A 19 10.97 11.13 6.68
N LEU A 20 11.78 11.91 5.94
CA LEU A 20 13.22 11.66 5.79
C LEU A 20 13.96 11.83 7.13
N GLU A 21 13.64 12.85 7.92
CA GLU A 21 14.21 13.02 9.25
C GLU A 21 13.89 11.82 10.16
N SER A 22 12.66 11.32 10.13
CA SER A 22 12.26 10.13 10.88
C SER A 22 12.96 8.87 10.40
N LEU A 23 13.23 8.73 9.10
CA LEU A 23 14.00 7.63 8.53
C LEU A 23 15.43 7.62 9.08
N PHE A 24 16.11 8.77 9.12
CA PHE A 24 17.48 8.87 9.61
C PHE A 24 17.60 8.74 11.13
N GLN A 25 16.49 8.77 11.87
CA GLN A 25 16.47 8.46 13.31
C GLN A 25 16.42 6.95 13.59
N GLN A 26 16.25 6.11 12.59
CA GLN A 26 16.27 4.65 12.76
C GLN A 26 17.67 4.15 13.06
N SER A 27 17.79 3.10 13.90
CA SER A 27 19.08 2.52 14.32
C SER A 27 19.95 2.08 13.16
N LEU A 28 19.33 1.73 12.02
CA LEU A 28 20.03 1.42 10.77
C LEU A 28 20.92 2.58 10.28
N PHE A 29 20.60 3.84 10.63
CA PHE A 29 21.34 5.05 10.21
C PHE A 29 22.12 5.71 11.35
N THR A 30 21.77 5.44 12.60
CA THR A 30 22.40 6.07 13.79
C THR A 30 23.57 5.26 14.34
N GLU A 31 23.65 3.98 14.01
CA GLU A 31 24.73 3.11 14.42
C GLU A 31 25.81 3.00 13.32
N THR A 32 27.05 2.89 13.75
CA THR A 32 28.23 2.78 12.85
C THR A 32 28.42 1.38 12.27
N ASP A 33 27.34 0.64 12.05
CA ASP A 33 27.39 -0.71 11.53
C ASP A 33 27.70 -0.71 10.02
N SER A 34 28.94 -1.04 9.67
CA SER A 34 29.41 -1.10 8.28
C SER A 34 28.91 -2.32 7.50
N SER A 35 28.12 -3.21 8.11
CA SER A 35 27.59 -4.41 7.46
C SER A 35 26.51 -4.10 6.39
N TYR A 36 25.96 -2.90 6.41
CA TYR A 36 24.95 -2.44 5.47
C TYR A 36 25.51 -1.42 4.47
N ALA A 37 25.20 -1.60 3.20
CA ALA A 37 25.29 -0.54 2.18
C ALA A 37 23.86 -0.08 1.87
N ILE A 38 23.59 1.20 2.08
CA ILE A 38 22.24 1.76 2.05
C ILE A 38 22.10 2.69 0.83
N GLU A 39 21.05 2.49 0.08
CA GLU A 39 20.60 3.37 -1.00
C GLU A 39 19.24 3.95 -0.67
N ILE A 40 19.08 5.27 -0.82
CA ILE A 40 17.79 5.97 -0.62
C ILE A 40 17.39 6.62 -1.93
N LEU A 41 16.24 6.19 -2.46
CA LEU A 41 15.67 6.71 -3.70
C LEU A 41 14.31 7.35 -3.40
N VAL A 42 14.24 8.67 -3.45
CA VAL A 42 12.94 9.36 -3.44
C VAL A 42 12.45 9.41 -4.88
N VAL A 43 11.20 8.98 -5.09
CA VAL A 43 10.57 8.88 -6.41
C VAL A 43 9.34 9.79 -6.47
N PRO A 44 9.53 11.10 -6.72
CA PRO A 44 8.42 12.01 -7.00
C PRO A 44 7.78 11.60 -8.34
N ASN A 45 6.46 11.38 -8.35
CA ASN A 45 5.77 10.90 -9.54
C ASN A 45 4.63 11.85 -9.94
N GLY A 46 4.87 12.64 -10.98
CA GLY A 46 3.93 13.66 -11.46
C GLY A 46 3.68 14.78 -10.44
N CYS A 47 4.66 15.09 -9.60
CA CYS A 47 4.55 16.19 -8.63
C CYS A 47 4.51 17.55 -9.32
N THR A 48 3.70 18.45 -8.78
CA THR A 48 3.56 19.85 -9.22
C THR A 48 4.00 20.86 -8.15
N ASP A 49 4.43 20.34 -6.97
CA ASP A 49 4.90 21.11 -5.84
C ASP A 49 6.43 20.98 -5.63
N GLU A 50 6.95 21.49 -4.51
CA GLU A 50 8.39 21.48 -4.18
C GLU A 50 8.91 20.14 -3.63
N THR A 51 8.14 19.03 -3.72
CA THR A 51 8.52 17.72 -3.15
C THR A 51 9.93 17.29 -3.54
N ALA A 52 10.26 17.34 -4.84
CA ALA A 52 11.57 16.92 -5.34
C ALA A 52 12.72 17.80 -4.79
N LYS A 53 12.51 19.11 -4.74
CA LYS A 53 13.50 20.07 -4.24
C LYS A 53 13.75 19.89 -2.74
N ILE A 54 12.67 19.78 -1.94
CA ILE A 54 12.76 19.56 -0.50
C ILE A 54 13.49 18.23 -0.21
N SER A 55 13.17 17.17 -0.96
CA SER A 55 13.84 15.88 -0.85
C SER A 55 15.35 15.99 -1.05
N ARG A 56 15.81 16.71 -2.08
CA ARG A 56 17.26 16.89 -2.36
C ARG A 56 17.96 17.63 -1.24
N VAL A 57 17.37 18.74 -0.78
CA VAL A 57 17.96 19.57 0.28
C VAL A 57 18.03 18.79 1.60
N THR A 58 16.97 18.08 1.94
CA THR A 58 16.89 17.31 3.18
C THR A 58 17.86 16.13 3.17
N LEU A 59 17.92 15.35 2.07
CA LEU A 59 18.84 14.22 1.96
C LEU A 59 20.30 14.65 2.00
N ASP A 60 20.67 15.73 1.29
CA ASP A 60 22.04 16.26 1.31
C ASP A 60 22.49 16.62 2.73
N LYS A 61 21.59 17.24 3.53
CA LYS A 61 21.84 17.57 4.92
C LYS A 61 21.97 16.31 5.79
N LEU A 62 20.99 15.40 5.70
CA LEU A 62 20.90 14.22 6.58
C LEU A 62 22.03 13.22 6.34
N VAL A 63 22.40 12.97 5.08
CA VAL A 63 23.50 12.06 4.76
C VAL A 63 24.83 12.59 5.27
N LYS A 64 25.09 13.90 5.17
CA LYS A 64 26.30 14.53 5.75
C LYS A 64 26.36 14.44 7.28
N GLN A 65 25.22 14.32 7.95
CA GLN A 65 25.11 14.21 9.40
C GLN A 65 25.01 12.78 9.90
N SER A 66 24.79 11.81 9.00
CA SER A 66 24.64 10.40 9.35
C SER A 66 25.92 9.82 9.93
N ALA A 67 25.79 9.01 10.97
CA ALA A 67 26.91 8.23 11.51
C ALA A 67 27.27 7.05 10.59
N HIS A 68 26.36 6.62 9.71
CA HIS A 68 26.55 5.52 8.78
C HIS A 68 27.30 5.97 7.53
N ALA A 69 28.49 5.40 7.28
CA ALA A 69 29.39 5.84 6.22
C ALA A 69 28.94 5.45 4.80
N ASN A 70 28.17 4.37 4.64
CA ASN A 70 27.78 3.76 3.35
C ASN A 70 26.33 4.10 2.97
N VAL A 71 25.98 5.39 2.92
CA VAL A 71 24.66 5.84 2.46
C VAL A 71 24.80 6.59 1.15
N SER A 72 24.12 6.12 0.12
CA SER A 72 23.94 6.82 -1.16
C SER A 72 22.48 7.27 -1.32
N TRP A 73 22.26 8.32 -2.09
CA TRP A 73 20.90 8.78 -2.33
C TRP A 73 20.71 9.42 -3.70
N GLN A 74 19.49 9.35 -4.21
CA GLN A 74 19.06 10.03 -5.43
C GLN A 74 17.59 10.41 -5.36
N VAL A 75 17.20 11.48 -6.07
CA VAL A 75 15.80 11.87 -6.32
C VAL A 75 15.50 11.59 -7.79
N CYS A 76 14.67 10.58 -8.05
CA CYS A 76 14.34 10.04 -9.36
C CYS A 76 12.95 10.51 -9.75
N GLU A 77 12.86 11.66 -10.43
CA GLU A 77 11.55 12.20 -10.84
C GLU A 77 10.96 11.38 -12.00
N VAL A 78 9.67 11.05 -11.86
CA VAL A 78 8.86 10.35 -12.86
C VAL A 78 7.76 11.30 -13.33
N GLU A 79 7.77 11.67 -14.61
CA GLU A 79 6.78 12.61 -15.16
C GLU A 79 5.36 12.08 -15.12
N GLN A 80 5.19 10.80 -15.49
CA GLN A 80 3.88 10.17 -15.52
C GLN A 80 3.39 9.87 -14.09
N PRO A 81 2.29 10.52 -13.63
CA PRO A 81 1.76 10.27 -12.31
C PRO A 81 1.18 8.85 -12.20
N GLY A 82 1.25 8.31 -10.98
CA GLY A 82 0.68 7.00 -10.65
C GLY A 82 1.60 6.16 -9.79
N LYS A 83 1.15 5.82 -8.57
CA LYS A 83 1.94 5.07 -7.60
C LYS A 83 2.41 3.71 -8.14
N SER A 84 1.59 3.00 -8.95
CA SER A 84 1.99 1.72 -9.55
C SER A 84 3.11 1.89 -10.59
N ASN A 85 3.11 2.99 -11.35
CA ASN A 85 4.20 3.31 -12.26
C ASN A 85 5.48 3.64 -11.49
N ALA A 86 5.41 4.53 -10.50
CA ALA A 86 6.55 4.86 -9.63
C ALA A 86 7.13 3.62 -8.94
N TRP A 87 6.26 2.70 -8.50
CA TRP A 87 6.66 1.42 -7.92
C TRP A 87 7.45 0.56 -8.92
N ASN A 88 6.93 0.38 -10.14
CA ASN A 88 7.65 -0.38 -11.18
C ASN A 88 9.01 0.25 -11.48
N ARG A 89 9.06 1.58 -11.63
CA ARG A 89 10.31 2.32 -11.89
C ARG A 89 11.31 2.13 -10.75
N TYR A 90 10.88 2.24 -9.50
CA TYR A 90 11.76 1.99 -8.37
C TYR A 90 12.30 0.56 -8.35
N VAL A 91 11.42 -0.44 -8.40
CA VAL A 91 11.79 -1.85 -8.22
C VAL A 91 12.66 -2.38 -9.35
N HIS A 92 12.40 -1.95 -10.60
CA HIS A 92 13.03 -2.55 -11.76
C HIS A 92 14.11 -1.69 -12.40
N ASP A 93 14.00 -0.34 -12.32
CA ASP A 93 14.88 0.54 -13.08
C ASP A 93 15.85 1.31 -12.19
N PHE A 94 15.42 1.76 -10.99
CA PHE A 94 16.21 2.66 -10.17
C PHE A 94 16.98 1.95 -9.06
N SER A 95 16.36 0.98 -8.37
CA SER A 95 16.98 0.31 -7.22
C SER A 95 18.23 -0.48 -7.64
N ASN A 96 19.28 -0.43 -6.81
CA ASN A 96 20.52 -1.17 -7.03
C ASN A 96 20.23 -2.64 -7.38
N PRO A 97 20.69 -3.13 -8.56
CA PRO A 97 20.48 -4.53 -8.95
C PRO A 97 21.00 -5.55 -7.94
N ALA A 98 22.05 -5.19 -7.19
CA ALA A 98 22.65 -6.02 -6.16
C ALA A 98 21.98 -5.88 -4.78
N ALA A 99 20.84 -5.19 -4.66
CA ALA A 99 20.12 -5.08 -3.40
C ALA A 99 19.64 -6.46 -2.94
N ASP A 100 19.84 -6.76 -1.66
CA ASP A 100 19.29 -7.93 -0.98
C ASP A 100 17.84 -7.69 -0.55
N TYR A 101 17.58 -6.47 -0.07
CA TYR A 101 16.27 -6.02 0.41
C TYR A 101 15.84 -4.70 -0.21
N LEU A 102 14.56 -4.63 -0.56
CA LEU A 102 13.87 -3.42 -1.01
C LEU A 102 12.85 -3.01 0.03
N PHE A 103 12.98 -1.80 0.54
CA PHE A 103 11.93 -1.13 1.30
C PHE A 103 11.09 -0.26 0.36
N LEU A 104 9.78 -0.32 0.54
CA LEU A 104 8.87 0.64 -0.06
C LEU A 104 8.16 1.37 1.05
N MET A 105 8.17 2.70 0.97
CA MET A 105 7.52 3.54 1.95
C MET A 105 6.83 4.75 1.30
N ASP A 106 5.76 5.20 1.93
CA ASP A 106 5.09 6.44 1.57
C ASP A 106 5.85 7.65 2.15
N ALA A 107 5.67 8.79 1.52
CA ALA A 107 6.38 10.03 1.86
C ALA A 107 5.73 10.83 3.00
N ASP A 108 4.74 10.25 3.70
CA ASP A 108 3.96 10.90 4.77
C ASP A 108 3.88 10.07 6.06
N ILE A 109 4.83 9.17 6.27
CA ILE A 109 4.91 8.33 7.48
C ILE A 109 6.04 8.77 8.42
N GLN A 110 5.95 8.40 9.68
CA GLN A 110 7.01 8.56 10.67
C GLN A 110 7.13 7.30 11.53
N PHE A 111 8.35 6.86 11.79
CA PHE A 111 8.61 5.67 12.61
C PHE A 111 8.30 5.94 14.08
N LEU A 112 7.79 4.93 14.77
CA LEU A 112 7.50 4.99 16.22
C LEU A 112 8.55 4.23 17.05
N GLU A 113 9.10 3.16 16.49
CA GLU A 113 10.12 2.35 17.14
C GLU A 113 11.47 2.59 16.46
N PRO A 114 12.57 2.76 17.23
CA PRO A 114 13.88 3.07 16.65
C PRO A 114 14.45 1.93 15.78
N ASP A 115 14.05 0.68 16.04
CA ASP A 115 14.57 -0.51 15.38
C ASP A 115 13.59 -1.07 14.32
N THR A 116 12.57 -0.31 13.90
CA THR A 116 11.56 -0.81 12.96
C THR A 116 12.20 -1.44 11.73
N LEU A 117 13.14 -0.75 11.08
CA LEU A 117 13.76 -1.24 9.86
C LEU A 117 14.62 -2.49 10.06
N ARG A 118 15.43 -2.52 11.13
CA ARG A 118 16.23 -3.70 11.47
C ARG A 118 15.36 -4.90 11.80
N ASN A 119 14.28 -4.69 12.55
CA ASN A 119 13.34 -5.75 12.91
C ASN A 119 12.61 -6.29 11.68
N MET A 120 12.34 -5.46 10.66
CA MET A 120 11.75 -5.91 9.41
C MET A 120 12.72 -6.77 8.59
N ILE A 121 13.99 -6.43 8.52
CA ILE A 121 15.03 -7.26 7.90
C ILE A 121 15.19 -8.56 8.69
N HIS A 122 15.33 -8.48 10.02
CA HIS A 122 15.49 -9.65 10.89
C HIS A 122 14.32 -10.63 10.77
N ALA A 123 13.09 -10.15 10.66
CA ALA A 123 11.92 -11.00 10.45
C ALA A 123 12.02 -11.81 9.14
N LEU A 124 12.58 -11.23 8.07
CA LEU A 124 12.85 -11.96 6.84
C LEU A 124 13.99 -12.97 7.01
N GLU A 125 15.08 -12.57 7.67
CA GLU A 125 16.24 -13.46 7.89
C GLU A 125 15.86 -14.71 8.70
N THR A 126 14.99 -14.55 9.70
CA THR A 126 14.54 -15.64 10.58
C THR A 126 13.37 -16.45 10.01
N THR A 127 12.78 -16.01 8.88
CA THR A 127 11.66 -16.69 8.21
C THR A 127 12.00 -16.90 6.73
N PRO A 128 12.72 -17.98 6.39
CA PRO A 128 13.23 -18.19 5.02
C PRO A 128 12.15 -18.22 3.92
N GLU A 129 10.94 -18.71 4.24
CA GLU A 129 9.80 -18.74 3.31
C GLU A 129 9.14 -17.38 3.11
N ALA A 130 9.39 -16.40 3.99
CA ALA A 130 8.82 -15.08 3.86
C ALA A 130 9.51 -14.27 2.74
N TRP A 131 8.70 -13.62 1.92
CA TRP A 131 9.13 -12.73 0.85
C TRP A 131 9.06 -11.29 1.27
N VAL A 132 8.08 -10.98 2.12
CA VAL A 132 7.76 -9.62 2.58
C VAL A 132 7.61 -9.61 4.10
N SER A 133 8.22 -8.64 4.75
CA SER A 133 7.94 -8.26 6.12
C SER A 133 7.17 -6.94 6.16
N THR A 134 6.27 -6.83 7.12
CA THR A 134 5.42 -5.66 7.34
C THR A 134 5.49 -5.25 8.81
N ASP A 135 5.16 -4.01 9.09
CA ASP A 135 5.06 -3.45 10.43
C ASP A 135 3.62 -3.19 10.86
N ILE A 136 3.42 -2.48 11.97
CA ILE A 136 2.09 -2.11 12.47
C ILE A 136 1.82 -0.63 12.17
N PRO A 137 0.95 -0.30 11.20
CA PRO A 137 0.54 1.08 10.95
C PRO A 137 -0.34 1.59 12.10
N VAL A 138 -0.01 2.78 12.62
CA VAL A 138 -0.71 3.45 13.72
C VAL A 138 -1.23 4.78 13.24
N LYS A 139 -2.53 5.03 13.37
CA LYS A 139 -3.10 6.34 13.06
C LYS A 139 -2.62 7.36 14.10
N ASP A 140 -2.21 8.56 13.66
CA ASP A 140 -1.76 9.66 14.53
C ASP A 140 -2.80 9.99 15.61
N VAL A 141 -4.09 10.00 15.27
CA VAL A 141 -5.20 10.20 16.22
C VAL A 141 -5.28 9.12 17.30
N ALA A 142 -4.71 7.93 17.09
CA ALA A 142 -4.66 6.90 18.11
C ALA A 142 -3.74 7.26 19.27
N LEU A 143 -2.75 8.11 19.01
CA LEU A 143 -1.75 8.59 19.97
C LEU A 143 -2.19 9.82 20.77
N LYS A 144 -3.33 10.45 20.41
CA LYS A 144 -3.87 11.61 21.12
C LYS A 144 -4.51 11.19 22.46
N ASP A 145 -4.29 11.95 23.52
CA ASP A 145 -4.92 11.73 24.84
C ASP A 145 -6.42 11.97 24.79
N LYS A 146 -6.86 13.06 24.14
CA LYS A 146 -8.27 13.39 23.95
C LYS A 146 -8.67 13.19 22.49
N LYS A 147 -9.69 12.35 22.27
CA LYS A 147 -10.23 12.02 20.95
C LYS A 147 -11.68 12.47 20.82
N ASN A 148 -12.01 13.12 19.70
CA ASN A 148 -13.40 13.42 19.35
C ASN A 148 -14.16 12.14 18.92
N VAL A 149 -15.48 12.24 18.66
CA VAL A 149 -16.32 11.08 18.31
C VAL A 149 -15.88 10.42 17.00
N ILE A 150 -15.50 11.21 16.00
CA ILE A 150 -15.05 10.71 14.68
C ILE A 150 -13.70 10.00 14.81
N GLU A 151 -12.77 10.57 15.57
CA GLU A 151 -11.46 9.97 15.86
C GLU A 151 -11.60 8.64 16.60
N ARG A 152 -12.49 8.56 17.60
CA ARG A 152 -12.80 7.30 18.32
C ARG A 152 -13.35 6.25 17.37
N LEU A 153 -14.26 6.63 16.48
CA LEU A 153 -14.81 5.74 15.45
C LEU A 153 -13.72 5.25 14.51
N SER A 154 -12.86 6.16 14.02
CA SER A 154 -11.73 5.85 13.15
C SER A 154 -10.75 4.84 13.77
N VAL A 155 -10.44 5.00 15.07
CA VAL A 155 -9.56 4.09 15.82
C VAL A 155 -10.25 2.73 16.07
N SER A 156 -11.55 2.72 16.38
CA SER A 156 -12.28 1.46 16.64
C SER A 156 -12.37 0.57 15.40
N VAL A 157 -12.62 1.16 14.24
CA VAL A 157 -12.61 0.44 12.95
C VAL A 157 -11.23 -0.17 12.66
N SER A 158 -10.15 0.54 12.97
CA SER A 158 -8.79 0.03 12.79
C SER A 158 -8.47 -1.16 13.72
N LYS A 159 -8.92 -1.13 14.98
CA LYS A 159 -8.73 -2.25 15.92
C LYS A 159 -9.44 -3.53 15.45
N ASP A 160 -10.62 -3.41 14.87
CA ASP A 160 -11.38 -4.56 14.33
C ASP A 160 -10.67 -5.18 13.09
N VAL A 161 -10.09 -4.36 12.23
CA VAL A 161 -9.27 -4.81 11.11
C VAL A 161 -7.95 -5.39 11.61
N GLN A 162 -7.40 -4.84 12.69
CA GLN A 162 -6.17 -5.28 13.30
C GLN A 162 -6.26 -6.65 13.99
N SER A 163 -7.41 -7.08 14.46
CA SER A 163 -7.60 -8.36 15.15
C SER A 163 -7.79 -9.57 14.23
N ARG A 164 -8.07 -9.33 12.92
CA ARG A 164 -8.33 -10.38 11.96
C ARG A 164 -7.13 -10.59 11.02
N GLU A 165 -6.38 -11.65 11.27
CA GLU A 165 -5.38 -12.22 10.32
C GLU A 165 -4.32 -11.24 9.77
N ARG A 166 -3.67 -10.48 10.64
CA ARG A 166 -2.63 -9.53 10.26
C ARG A 166 -1.38 -10.13 9.67
N TRP A 167 -1.10 -11.36 9.99
CA TRP A 167 0.12 -12.05 9.60
C TRP A 167 0.32 -12.20 8.08
N ALA A 168 -0.74 -11.99 7.28
CA ALA A 168 -0.68 -12.00 5.82
C ALA A 168 -1.14 -10.69 5.16
N SER A 169 -1.18 -9.59 5.91
CA SER A 169 -1.56 -8.28 5.38
C SER A 169 -0.33 -7.45 5.05
N ILE A 170 -0.28 -6.86 3.86
CA ILE A 170 0.73 -5.88 3.47
C ILE A 170 0.10 -4.49 3.57
N CYS A 171 0.75 -3.59 4.33
CA CYS A 171 0.43 -2.18 4.33
C CYS A 171 1.28 -1.48 3.27
N GLY A 172 0.65 -0.84 2.29
CA GLY A 172 1.38 -0.17 1.21
C GLY A 172 2.11 1.11 1.63
N GLN A 173 1.96 1.51 2.90
CA GLN A 173 2.68 2.65 3.45
C GLN A 173 4.11 2.31 3.87
N LEU A 174 4.35 1.06 4.33
CA LEU A 174 5.68 0.56 4.66
C LEU A 174 5.71 -0.97 4.57
N TYR A 175 6.66 -1.50 3.82
CA TYR A 175 7.03 -2.91 3.84
C TYR A 175 8.46 -3.11 3.35
N CYS A 176 9.09 -4.20 3.79
CA CYS A 176 10.38 -4.66 3.31
C CYS A 176 10.20 -5.99 2.58
N ALA A 177 10.94 -6.18 1.50
CA ALA A 177 10.85 -7.41 0.71
C ALA A 177 12.25 -7.90 0.30
N ARG A 178 12.40 -9.22 0.14
CA ARG A 178 13.56 -9.80 -0.55
C ARG A 178 13.57 -9.31 -1.99
N ALA A 179 14.61 -8.63 -2.40
CA ALA A 179 14.69 -7.99 -3.71
C ALA A 179 14.45 -8.99 -4.86
N ALA A 180 15.06 -10.18 -4.79
CA ALA A 180 14.91 -11.22 -5.79
C ALA A 180 13.45 -11.69 -5.98
N MET A 181 12.63 -11.62 -4.91
CA MET A 181 11.22 -12.01 -4.98
C MET A 181 10.33 -10.86 -5.45
N LEU A 182 10.61 -9.63 -4.98
CA LEU A 182 9.82 -8.46 -5.37
C LEU A 182 9.99 -8.15 -6.86
N ARG A 183 11.19 -8.33 -7.40
CA ARG A 183 11.49 -8.13 -8.83
C ARG A 183 10.80 -9.11 -9.79
N LYS A 184 10.18 -10.16 -9.28
CA LYS A 184 9.28 -11.02 -10.08
C LYS A 184 7.89 -10.41 -10.28
N ILE A 185 7.57 -9.34 -9.54
CA ILE A 185 6.25 -8.72 -9.58
C ILE A 185 6.32 -7.49 -10.47
N TRP A 186 5.38 -7.38 -11.41
CA TRP A 186 5.08 -6.15 -12.15
C TRP A 186 3.67 -5.71 -11.83
N MET A 187 3.48 -4.41 -11.64
CA MET A 187 2.14 -3.84 -11.45
C MET A 187 1.55 -3.39 -12.79
N PRO A 188 0.24 -3.59 -12.98
CA PRO A 188 -0.48 -2.90 -14.06
C PRO A 188 -0.31 -1.40 -13.92
N VAL A 189 0.10 -0.72 -15.00
CA VAL A 189 0.20 0.75 -15.00
C VAL A 189 -1.19 1.34 -14.82
N GLY A 190 -1.32 2.30 -13.89
CA GLY A 190 -2.60 2.91 -13.53
C GLY A 190 -3.44 2.11 -12.54
N LEU A 191 -2.90 1.08 -11.90
CA LEU A 191 -3.59 0.30 -10.87
C LEU A 191 -3.95 1.19 -9.66
N PRO A 192 -5.23 1.29 -9.26
CA PRO A 192 -5.64 2.22 -8.19
C PRO A 192 -5.42 1.70 -6.78
N SER A 193 -5.28 0.37 -6.58
CA SER A 193 -5.09 -0.22 -5.25
C SER A 193 -3.98 -1.27 -5.30
N GLN A 194 -2.80 -0.89 -4.81
CA GLN A 194 -1.58 -1.69 -4.92
C GLN A 194 -1.45 -2.74 -3.83
N ASP A 195 -1.81 -2.41 -2.58
CA ASP A 195 -1.57 -3.25 -1.40
C ASP A 195 -2.16 -4.65 -1.54
N GLY A 196 -3.46 -4.71 -1.89
CA GLY A 196 -4.15 -5.96 -2.14
C GLY A 196 -3.57 -6.73 -3.34
N PHE A 197 -3.13 -5.99 -4.36
CA PHE A 197 -2.51 -6.58 -5.54
C PHE A 197 -1.15 -7.20 -5.22
N ILE A 198 -0.24 -6.46 -4.58
CA ILE A 198 1.08 -6.97 -4.14
C ILE A 198 0.89 -8.18 -3.25
N ARG A 199 0.00 -8.08 -2.27
CA ARG A 199 -0.31 -9.22 -1.39
C ARG A 199 -0.68 -10.46 -2.18
N MET A 200 -1.59 -10.35 -3.16
CA MET A 200 -2.01 -11.49 -3.97
C MET A 200 -0.84 -12.06 -4.78
N MET A 201 -0.04 -11.21 -5.41
CA MET A 201 1.15 -11.64 -6.15
C MET A 201 2.14 -12.40 -5.26
N VAL A 202 2.39 -11.90 -4.04
CA VAL A 202 3.30 -12.53 -3.08
C VAL A 202 2.76 -13.88 -2.62
N ILE A 203 1.53 -13.94 -2.09
CA ILE A 203 1.01 -15.18 -1.50
C ILE A 203 0.74 -16.28 -2.51
N THR A 204 0.56 -15.95 -3.80
CA THR A 204 0.36 -16.92 -4.90
C THR A 204 1.62 -17.16 -5.74
N ALA A 205 2.76 -16.51 -5.40
CA ALA A 205 3.95 -16.48 -6.25
C ALA A 205 3.63 -16.10 -7.71
N GLY A 206 2.91 -15.00 -7.91
CA GLY A 206 2.52 -14.59 -9.26
C GLY A 206 1.52 -15.53 -9.93
N PHE A 207 0.61 -16.11 -9.18
CA PHE A 207 -0.40 -17.09 -9.61
C PHE A 207 0.15 -18.43 -10.12
N THR A 208 1.39 -18.78 -9.76
CA THR A 208 2.02 -20.05 -10.12
C THR A 208 1.86 -21.12 -9.04
N SER A 209 1.39 -20.77 -7.84
CA SER A 209 1.23 -21.69 -6.72
C SER A 209 -0.04 -21.41 -5.91
N PRO A 210 -0.53 -22.39 -5.13
CA PRO A 210 -1.58 -22.16 -4.14
C PRO A 210 -1.20 -21.04 -3.18
N MET A 211 -2.21 -20.37 -2.60
CA MET A 211 -2.00 -19.30 -1.63
C MET A 211 -1.21 -19.79 -0.41
N ASN A 212 -0.07 -19.17 -0.18
CA ASN A 212 0.75 -19.38 1.02
C ASN A 212 0.91 -18.04 1.74
N CYS A 213 0.17 -17.86 2.82
CA CYS A 213 0.22 -16.64 3.63
C CYS A 213 1.50 -16.50 4.45
N GLN A 214 2.29 -17.56 4.64
CA GLN A 214 3.59 -17.53 5.33
C GLN A 214 4.66 -16.74 4.56
N ARG A 215 4.38 -16.40 3.29
CA ARG A 215 5.25 -15.50 2.51
C ARG A 215 5.21 -14.04 2.98
N VAL A 216 4.32 -13.71 3.92
CA VAL A 216 4.26 -12.40 4.57
C VAL A 216 4.43 -12.58 6.06
N VAL A 217 5.40 -11.89 6.67
CA VAL A 217 5.69 -11.94 8.10
C VAL A 217 5.51 -10.57 8.74
N LEU A 218 4.97 -10.53 9.95
CA LEU A 218 4.85 -9.32 10.74
C LEU A 218 6.08 -9.15 11.62
N ALA A 219 6.85 -8.09 11.41
CA ALA A 219 7.97 -7.71 12.27
C ALA A 219 7.48 -7.14 13.60
N LYS A 220 8.16 -7.48 14.70
CA LYS A 220 7.85 -6.98 16.05
C LYS A 220 9.12 -6.87 16.90
N PRO A 221 9.30 -5.73 17.62
CA PRO A 221 8.53 -4.50 17.55
C PRO A 221 8.85 -3.72 16.26
N ALA A 222 7.84 -3.31 15.51
CA ALA A 222 8.00 -2.48 14.33
C ALA A 222 6.69 -1.72 14.08
N SER A 223 6.76 -0.40 13.98
CA SER A 223 5.55 0.42 13.75
C SER A 223 5.89 1.79 13.18
N HIS A 224 4.95 2.32 12.40
CA HIS A 224 4.96 3.70 11.92
C HIS A 224 3.63 4.39 12.19
N LYS A 225 3.64 5.72 12.29
CA LYS A 225 2.43 6.53 12.33
C LYS A 225 2.17 7.18 10.98
N PHE A 226 0.90 7.37 10.67
CA PHE A 226 0.40 8.06 9.49
C PHE A 226 -0.82 8.90 9.85
N GLU A 227 -1.10 9.92 9.04
CA GLU A 227 -2.22 10.82 9.26
C GLU A 227 -3.57 10.14 9.01
N ALA A 228 -4.49 10.27 9.96
CA ALA A 228 -5.83 9.71 9.84
C ALA A 228 -6.78 10.62 9.06
N TYR A 229 -7.73 10.04 8.33
CA TYR A 229 -8.86 10.77 7.79
C TYR A 229 -9.79 11.22 8.93
N ILE A 230 -9.90 12.51 9.16
CA ILE A 230 -10.61 13.10 10.31
C ILE A 230 -11.97 13.71 9.98
N ASN A 231 -12.32 13.82 8.71
CA ASN A 231 -13.62 14.33 8.27
C ASN A 231 -14.44 13.25 7.52
N LEU A 232 -15.76 13.40 7.52
CA LEU A 232 -16.67 12.42 6.91
C LEU A 232 -16.47 12.32 5.39
N HIS A 233 -16.16 13.44 4.73
CA HIS A 233 -15.98 13.47 3.28
C HIS A 233 -14.74 12.65 2.87
N SER A 234 -13.59 12.89 3.50
CA SER A 234 -12.36 12.13 3.23
C SER A 234 -12.49 10.65 3.61
N LEU A 235 -13.24 10.34 4.68
CA LEU A 235 -13.54 8.95 5.06
C LEU A 235 -14.37 8.23 3.99
N LEU A 236 -15.42 8.86 3.46
CA LEU A 236 -16.26 8.29 2.40
C LEU A 236 -15.48 8.18 1.08
N ALA A 237 -14.65 9.17 0.75
CA ALA A 237 -13.78 9.13 -0.43
C ALA A 237 -12.76 7.99 -0.33
N HIS A 238 -12.15 7.79 0.84
CA HIS A 238 -11.26 6.67 1.10
C HIS A 238 -11.97 5.32 0.95
N GLU A 239 -13.14 5.15 1.57
CA GLU A 239 -13.93 3.92 1.46
C GLU A 239 -14.33 3.65 0.00
N LYS A 240 -14.74 4.70 -0.76
CA LYS A 240 -15.03 4.60 -2.19
C LYS A 240 -13.81 4.07 -2.97
N GLY A 241 -12.63 4.64 -2.73
CA GLY A 241 -11.39 4.20 -3.36
C GLY A 241 -11.03 2.76 -3.03
N GLN A 242 -11.17 2.36 -1.76
CA GLN A 242 -10.93 0.98 -1.33
C GLN A 242 -11.87 -0.02 -2.02
N VAL A 243 -13.15 0.28 -2.05
CA VAL A 243 -14.16 -0.60 -2.69
C VAL A 243 -13.91 -0.72 -4.19
N MET A 244 -13.66 0.41 -4.85
CA MET A 244 -13.36 0.46 -6.27
C MET A 244 -12.06 -0.29 -6.63
N GLY A 245 -10.97 0.00 -5.89
CA GLY A 245 -9.69 -0.66 -6.10
C GLY A 245 -9.76 -2.17 -5.89
N ASN A 246 -10.42 -2.62 -4.82
CA ASN A 246 -10.66 -4.05 -4.59
C ASN A 246 -11.48 -4.70 -5.71
N ARG A 247 -12.43 -3.96 -6.29
CA ARG A 247 -13.23 -4.48 -7.41
C ARG A 247 -12.39 -4.67 -8.66
N ILE A 248 -11.58 -3.68 -9.00
CA ILE A 248 -10.65 -3.74 -10.13
C ILE A 248 -9.64 -4.88 -9.92
N ASN A 249 -9.04 -4.98 -8.73
CA ASN A 249 -8.13 -6.07 -8.40
C ASN A 249 -8.77 -7.45 -8.62
N ASN A 250 -10.04 -7.65 -8.23
CA ASN A 250 -10.73 -8.92 -8.44
C ASN A 250 -10.93 -9.26 -9.94
N TRP A 251 -11.13 -8.25 -10.79
CA TRP A 251 -11.20 -8.46 -12.25
C TRP A 251 -9.84 -8.84 -12.81
N ILE A 252 -8.78 -8.18 -12.36
CA ILE A 252 -7.41 -8.52 -12.73
C ILE A 252 -7.06 -9.93 -12.26
N TYR A 253 -7.40 -10.32 -11.02
CA TYR A 253 -7.14 -11.67 -10.52
C TYR A 253 -7.87 -12.75 -11.32
N SER A 254 -9.11 -12.48 -11.79
CA SER A 254 -9.81 -13.39 -12.68
C SER A 254 -9.04 -13.54 -14.00
N TYR A 255 -8.71 -12.40 -14.62
CA TYR A 255 -7.93 -12.39 -15.85
C TYR A 255 -6.58 -13.14 -15.72
N LEU A 256 -5.84 -12.90 -14.64
CA LEU A 256 -4.56 -13.55 -14.42
C LEU A 256 -4.71 -15.06 -14.22
N ARG A 257 -5.71 -15.51 -13.45
CA ARG A 257 -5.97 -16.94 -13.26
C ARG A 257 -6.29 -17.67 -14.57
N ASP A 258 -6.96 -16.99 -15.50
CA ASP A 258 -7.33 -17.56 -16.78
C ASP A 258 -6.17 -17.55 -17.79
N ASN A 259 -5.11 -16.73 -17.55
CA ASN A 259 -4.02 -16.51 -18.50
C ASN A 259 -2.63 -16.88 -17.94
N CYS A 260 -2.52 -17.25 -16.67
CA CYS A 260 -1.28 -17.69 -16.04
C CYS A 260 -1.31 -19.21 -15.78
N ASN A 261 -0.13 -19.82 -15.82
CA ASN A 261 0.09 -21.23 -15.48
C ASN A 261 1.49 -21.38 -14.85
N GLN A 262 1.99 -22.61 -14.70
CA GLN A 262 3.31 -22.87 -14.12
C GLN A 262 4.47 -22.33 -14.98
N GLU A 263 4.27 -22.16 -16.27
CA GLU A 263 5.29 -21.70 -17.23
C GLU A 263 5.24 -20.18 -17.43
N GLN A 264 4.07 -19.57 -17.26
CA GLN A 264 3.87 -18.13 -17.44
C GLN A 264 3.29 -17.51 -16.16
N ASP A 265 4.16 -16.89 -15.38
CA ASP A 265 3.75 -16.14 -14.17
C ASP A 265 3.11 -14.78 -14.51
N ALA A 266 2.33 -14.25 -13.56
CA ALA A 266 1.63 -13.00 -13.74
C ALA A 266 2.55 -11.78 -13.89
N GLY A 267 3.74 -11.79 -13.28
CA GLY A 267 4.69 -10.69 -13.42
C GLY A 267 5.16 -10.54 -14.86
N SER A 268 5.61 -11.64 -15.46
CA SER A 268 6.05 -11.68 -16.88
C SER A 268 4.91 -11.30 -17.83
N LEU A 269 3.70 -11.79 -17.56
CA LEU A 269 2.52 -11.44 -18.35
C LEU A 269 2.19 -9.94 -18.27
N ILE A 270 2.16 -9.38 -17.07
CA ILE A 270 1.87 -7.95 -16.86
C ILE A 270 2.95 -7.07 -17.46
N LYS A 271 4.23 -7.45 -17.32
CA LYS A 271 5.33 -6.72 -17.98
C LYS A 271 5.09 -6.62 -19.47
N ARG A 272 4.86 -7.77 -20.12
CA ARG A 272 4.59 -7.81 -21.57
C ARG A 272 3.36 -6.95 -21.93
N LEU A 273 2.27 -7.04 -21.18
CA LEU A 273 1.08 -6.24 -21.43
C LEU A 273 1.33 -4.75 -21.27
N ASN A 274 2.09 -4.33 -20.24
CA ASN A 274 2.46 -2.93 -20.06
C ASN A 274 3.33 -2.39 -21.21
N ASP A 275 4.24 -3.23 -21.73
CA ASP A 275 5.14 -2.85 -22.82
C ASP A 275 4.41 -2.80 -24.18
N GLU A 276 3.58 -3.82 -24.49
CA GLU A 276 2.92 -3.97 -25.79
C GLU A 276 1.64 -3.13 -25.90
N ASN A 277 0.91 -2.94 -24.80
CA ASN A 277 -0.37 -2.24 -24.78
C ASN A 277 -0.59 -1.48 -23.46
N PRO A 278 -0.04 -0.28 -23.28
CA PRO A 278 -0.18 0.49 -22.03
C PRO A 278 -1.64 0.73 -21.58
N LEU A 279 -2.60 0.53 -22.47
CA LEU A 279 -4.04 0.69 -22.19
C LEU A 279 -4.75 -0.63 -21.83
N TRP A 280 -4.01 -1.75 -21.72
CA TRP A 280 -4.62 -3.07 -21.52
C TRP A 280 -5.52 -3.15 -20.27
N LEU A 281 -5.12 -2.52 -19.17
CA LEU A 281 -5.93 -2.49 -17.95
C LEU A 281 -7.24 -1.74 -18.18
N ARG A 282 -7.20 -0.60 -18.87
CA ARG A 282 -8.39 0.17 -19.23
C ARG A 282 -9.34 -0.66 -20.10
N GLN A 283 -8.79 -1.35 -21.09
CA GLN A 283 -9.58 -2.21 -22.00
C GLN A 283 -10.21 -3.38 -21.25
N LEU A 284 -9.47 -4.04 -20.34
CA LEU A 284 -9.99 -5.09 -19.48
C LEU A 284 -11.16 -4.61 -18.63
N ILE A 285 -11.03 -3.43 -18.00
CA ILE A 285 -12.07 -2.84 -17.18
C ILE A 285 -13.29 -2.50 -18.02
N GLN A 286 -13.12 -1.84 -19.17
CA GLN A 286 -14.21 -1.47 -20.08
C GLN A 286 -14.97 -2.69 -20.58
N LYS A 287 -14.24 -3.74 -21.01
CA LYS A 287 -14.85 -5.03 -21.41
C LYS A 287 -15.68 -5.62 -20.28
N THR A 288 -15.11 -5.69 -19.07
CA THR A 288 -15.79 -6.25 -17.90
C THR A 288 -17.05 -5.46 -17.51
N ILE A 289 -17.02 -4.13 -17.64
CA ILE A 289 -18.18 -3.27 -17.39
C ILE A 289 -19.29 -3.56 -18.41
N ALA A 290 -18.93 -3.66 -19.68
CA ALA A 290 -19.89 -3.96 -20.76
C ALA A 290 -20.59 -5.31 -20.56
N GLU A 291 -19.85 -6.33 -20.09
CA GLU A 291 -20.38 -7.68 -19.84
C GLU A 291 -21.28 -7.77 -18.60
N LYS A 292 -21.01 -6.96 -17.56
CA LYS A 292 -21.70 -7.07 -16.24
C LYS A 292 -22.94 -6.18 -16.09
N GLY A 293 -23.16 -5.25 -16.98
CA GLY A 293 -24.25 -4.27 -16.89
C GLY A 293 -24.00 -3.22 -15.79
N TRP A 294 -25.08 -2.59 -15.30
CA TRP A 294 -24.94 -1.41 -14.42
C TRP A 294 -24.37 -1.73 -13.03
N TRP A 295 -24.77 -2.88 -12.42
CA TRP A 295 -24.31 -3.22 -11.07
C TRP A 295 -23.01 -4.00 -11.10
N LEU A 296 -21.92 -3.33 -10.73
CA LEU A 296 -20.56 -3.87 -10.82
C LEU A 296 -20.04 -4.49 -9.53
N LEU A 297 -20.65 -4.19 -8.39
CA LEU A 297 -20.26 -4.73 -7.08
C LEU A 297 -20.77 -6.17 -6.89
N PRO A 298 -20.15 -6.94 -5.96
CA PRO A 298 -20.62 -8.29 -5.65
C PRO A 298 -22.07 -8.28 -5.18
N GLN A 299 -22.82 -9.34 -5.52
CA GLN A 299 -24.17 -9.53 -4.98
C GLN A 299 -24.14 -9.54 -3.46
N GLY A 300 -25.07 -8.79 -2.86
CA GLY A 300 -25.15 -8.66 -1.40
C GLY A 300 -24.10 -7.75 -0.75
N TYR A 301 -23.32 -6.99 -1.52
CA TYR A 301 -22.39 -5.98 -0.97
C TYR A 301 -23.07 -5.03 0.00
N ALA A 302 -24.23 -4.49 -0.38
CA ALA A 302 -25.00 -3.58 0.46
C ALA A 302 -25.38 -4.20 1.82
N PHE A 303 -25.63 -5.51 1.86
CA PHE A 303 -26.04 -6.22 3.07
C PHE A 303 -24.88 -6.79 3.90
N ARG A 304 -23.63 -6.49 3.53
CA ARG A 304 -22.42 -7.02 4.20
C ARG A 304 -22.40 -6.74 5.71
N ARG A 305 -22.96 -5.59 6.14
CA ARG A 305 -23.03 -5.20 7.55
C ARG A 305 -24.01 -6.08 8.33
N PHE A 306 -25.15 -6.36 7.75
CA PHE A 306 -26.16 -7.25 8.39
C PHE A 306 -25.67 -8.70 8.48
N LYS A 307 -24.93 -9.20 7.48
CA LYS A 307 -24.33 -10.53 7.54
C LYS A 307 -23.38 -10.69 8.74
N ARG A 308 -22.73 -9.62 9.20
CA ARG A 308 -21.87 -9.64 10.40
C ARG A 308 -22.66 -9.78 11.72
N LEU A 309 -23.96 -9.51 11.73
CA LEU A 309 -24.84 -9.71 12.88
C LEU A 309 -25.35 -11.14 12.99
N GLN A 310 -25.31 -11.91 11.91
CA GLN A 310 -25.77 -13.30 11.91
C GLN A 310 -24.92 -14.13 12.88
N GLY A 311 -25.62 -14.93 13.72
CA GLY A 311 -24.97 -15.76 14.75
C GLY A 311 -24.53 -15.02 16.01
N GLN A 312 -24.77 -13.69 16.13
CA GLN A 312 -24.51 -12.97 17.38
C GLN A 312 -25.67 -13.11 18.37
N PRO A 313 -25.42 -13.05 19.71
CA PRO A 313 -26.47 -12.99 20.71
C PRO A 313 -27.43 -11.82 20.50
N LEU A 314 -28.72 -12.02 20.78
CA LEU A 314 -29.78 -11.03 20.52
C LEU A 314 -29.49 -9.64 21.13
N GLN A 315 -28.98 -9.60 22.37
CA GLN A 315 -28.57 -8.35 23.03
C GLN A 315 -27.50 -7.58 22.25
N LYS A 316 -26.51 -8.28 21.66
CA LYS A 316 -25.48 -7.65 20.80
C LYS A 316 -26.06 -7.19 19.47
N ILE A 317 -27.03 -7.92 18.92
CA ILE A 317 -27.71 -7.50 17.67
C ILE A 317 -28.45 -6.19 17.94
N ILE A 318 -29.27 -6.12 19.00
CA ILE A 318 -30.05 -4.92 19.35
C ILE A 318 -29.15 -3.72 19.61
N SER A 319 -28.07 -3.88 20.38
CA SER A 319 -27.13 -2.79 20.68
C SER A 319 -26.36 -2.27 19.47
N LYS A 320 -26.05 -3.13 18.49
CA LYS A 320 -25.30 -2.77 17.27
C LYS A 320 -26.20 -2.35 16.11
N PHE A 321 -27.50 -2.58 16.19
CA PHE A 321 -28.45 -2.37 15.10
C PHE A 321 -28.48 -0.92 14.58
N PRO A 322 -28.56 0.14 15.43
CA PRO A 322 -28.53 1.52 14.95
C PRO A 322 -27.25 1.86 14.16
N VAL A 323 -26.09 1.44 14.68
CA VAL A 323 -24.81 1.66 14.01
C VAL A 323 -24.74 0.87 12.69
N THR A 324 -25.32 -0.33 12.65
CA THR A 324 -25.38 -1.15 11.44
C THR A 324 -26.23 -0.51 10.35
N ILE A 325 -27.37 0.10 10.70
CA ILE A 325 -28.21 0.84 9.74
C ILE A 325 -27.45 2.04 9.18
N THR A 326 -26.84 2.85 10.03
CA THR A 326 -26.07 4.02 9.59
C THR A 326 -24.93 3.60 8.65
N ALA A 327 -24.19 2.55 9.01
CA ALA A 327 -23.13 1.99 8.18
C ALA A 327 -23.67 1.39 6.85
N PHE A 328 -24.85 0.78 6.85
CA PHE A 328 -25.53 0.29 5.65
C PHE A 328 -25.90 1.43 4.70
N LEU A 329 -26.44 2.53 5.20
CA LEU A 329 -26.76 3.71 4.38
C LEU A 329 -25.50 4.31 3.77
N ALA A 330 -24.42 4.41 4.54
CA ALA A 330 -23.12 4.84 4.01
C ALA A 330 -22.60 3.88 2.93
N ASP A 331 -22.69 2.56 3.14
CA ASP A 331 -22.31 1.55 2.14
C ASP A 331 -23.14 1.66 0.85
N LEU A 332 -24.43 2.01 0.94
CA LEU A 332 -25.26 2.25 -0.26
C LEU A 332 -24.79 3.48 -1.04
N VAL A 333 -24.52 4.58 -0.35
CA VAL A 333 -23.98 5.80 -1.00
C VAL A 333 -22.66 5.47 -1.70
N VAL A 334 -21.74 4.82 -1.00
CA VAL A 334 -20.44 4.39 -1.56
C VAL A 334 -20.66 3.47 -2.76
N ALA A 335 -21.58 2.50 -2.67
CA ALA A 335 -21.86 1.56 -3.75
C ALA A 335 -22.33 2.27 -5.04
N VAL A 336 -23.26 3.21 -4.90
CA VAL A 336 -23.75 4.01 -6.05
C VAL A 336 -22.62 4.84 -6.63
N GLN A 337 -21.85 5.54 -5.81
CA GLN A 337 -20.71 6.35 -6.25
C GLN A 337 -19.64 5.52 -6.97
N VAL A 338 -19.32 4.33 -6.45
CA VAL A 338 -18.36 3.41 -7.08
C VAL A 338 -18.87 2.95 -8.45
N ASN A 339 -20.15 2.54 -8.55
CA ASN A 339 -20.72 2.14 -9.84
C ASN A 339 -20.68 3.29 -10.85
N GLN A 340 -21.08 4.49 -10.47
CA GLN A 340 -21.02 5.68 -11.32
C GLN A 340 -19.60 5.99 -11.76
N GLU A 341 -18.63 5.96 -10.85
CA GLU A 341 -17.24 6.25 -11.17
C GLU A 341 -16.64 5.20 -12.13
N LEU A 342 -16.89 3.93 -11.87
CA LEU A 342 -16.43 2.83 -12.74
C LEU A 342 -17.01 2.98 -14.16
N HIS A 343 -18.29 3.32 -14.31
CA HIS A 343 -18.89 3.56 -15.62
C HIS A 343 -18.34 4.81 -16.32
N LYS A 344 -18.05 5.87 -15.56
CA LYS A 344 -17.57 7.14 -16.09
C LYS A 344 -16.11 7.10 -16.52
N THR A 345 -15.24 6.55 -15.69
CA THR A 345 -13.78 6.64 -15.83
C THR A 345 -13.09 5.29 -15.90
N GLY A 346 -13.80 4.19 -15.66
CA GLY A 346 -13.20 2.86 -15.44
C GLY A 346 -12.46 2.78 -14.11
N GLY A 347 -12.60 3.77 -13.23
CA GLY A 347 -11.85 3.85 -11.96
C GLY A 347 -10.36 4.15 -12.13
N LEU A 348 -9.90 4.40 -13.36
CA LEU A 348 -8.53 4.79 -13.66
C LEU A 348 -8.38 6.31 -13.55
N GLY A 349 -7.29 6.78 -12.96
CA GLY A 349 -7.09 8.19 -12.66
C GLY A 349 -7.66 8.61 -11.29
N TYR A 350 -8.18 7.67 -10.49
CA TYR A 350 -8.47 7.90 -9.09
C TYR A 350 -7.14 7.91 -8.33
N TYR A 351 -6.59 9.09 -8.19
CA TYR A 351 -5.46 9.30 -7.29
C TYR A 351 -6.02 9.49 -5.89
N TRP A 352 -5.40 8.86 -4.90
CA TRP A 352 -5.66 9.12 -3.49
C TRP A 352 -5.39 10.60 -3.27
N GLY A 353 -6.45 11.42 -3.39
CA GLY A 353 -6.36 12.87 -3.27
C GLY A 353 -5.80 13.27 -1.92
N LYS A 354 -5.16 14.46 -1.87
CA LYS A 354 -4.67 15.05 -0.63
C LYS A 354 -5.71 14.88 0.47
N LYS A 355 -5.23 14.47 1.64
CA LYS A 355 -5.95 14.60 2.91
C LYS A 355 -6.22 16.09 3.10
N GLY A 356 -7.40 16.57 2.70
CA GLY A 356 -7.84 17.95 2.86
C GLY A 356 -8.62 18.14 4.13
#